data_083f102775ea42802ad18c7438d990ed
#
_entry.id   083f102775ea42802ad18c7438d990ed
#
_cell.length_a   1.000
_cell.length_b   1.000
_cell.length_c   1.000
_cell.angle_alpha   90.00
_cell.angle_beta   90.00
_cell.angle_gamma   90.00
#
_symmetry.space_group_name_H-M   'P 1'
#
loop_
_entity.id
_entity.type
_entity.pdbx_description
1 polymer ?
#
loop_
_entity_poly.entity_id
_entity_poly.type
_entity_poly.pdbx_seq_one_letter_code
_entity_poly.pdbx_strand_id
1 'polypeptide(L)'
;MRTVLIFFLMLLSVATFAQTAQATTHSQKMGYADWEYIFSQMPEFKVIESAIKTHGDQLKAQLDAKYKEYDTKLKAYQASAATMVDAIRKDRETELTQLQENIQKFQQDAQTSLQKKQTDLMEPVFARVAKAIEEVSKENGYTFIFTPRIVGGGDVLLYYDEKYNISALVLKKFGITPTEAALPK
;
A
#
# COMPACT_ATOMS: atom_id res chain seq x y z
N MET A 1 -19.78 -61.52 -52.60
CA MET A 1 -19.08 -61.32 -51.30
C MET A 1 -17.75 -60.55 -51.42
N ARG A 2 -17.04 -60.62 -52.52
CA ARG A 2 -15.74 -59.89 -52.71
C ARG A 2 -15.94 -58.34 -52.83
N THR A 3 -17.05 -57.90 -53.37
CA THR A 3 -17.35 -56.42 -53.54
C THR A 3 -17.78 -55.71 -52.25
N VAL A 4 -18.36 -56.47 -51.31
CA VAL A 4 -18.81 -55.90 -50.02
C VAL A 4 -17.58 -55.71 -49.09
N LEU A 5 -16.58 -56.52 -49.20
CA LEU A 5 -15.36 -56.42 -48.38
C LEU A 5 -14.50 -55.22 -48.77
N ILE A 6 -14.48 -54.82 -50.05
CA ILE A 6 -13.76 -53.61 -50.51
C ILE A 6 -14.42 -52.33 -50.05
N PHE A 7 -15.76 -52.30 -49.94
CA PHE A 7 -16.48 -51.13 -49.45
C PHE A 7 -16.31 -50.93 -47.95
N PHE A 8 -16.10 -52.01 -47.16
CA PHE A 8 -15.86 -51.94 -45.72
C PHE A 8 -14.41 -51.48 -45.37
N LEU A 9 -13.45 -51.78 -46.26
CA LEU A 9 -12.06 -51.35 -46.09
C LEU A 9 -11.87 -49.87 -46.43
N MET A 10 -12.73 -49.28 -47.28
CA MET A 10 -12.67 -47.87 -47.63
C MET A 10 -13.32 -46.93 -46.59
N LEU A 11 -14.15 -47.44 -45.70
CA LEU A 11 -14.81 -46.69 -44.61
C LEU A 11 -13.93 -46.53 -43.36
N LEU A 12 -12.83 -47.31 -43.25
CA LEU A 12 -11.91 -47.23 -42.09
C LEU A 12 -10.82 -46.16 -42.23
N SER A 13 -10.65 -45.54 -43.41
CA SER A 13 -9.56 -44.62 -43.69
C SER A 13 -9.91 -43.12 -43.40
N VAL A 14 -11.11 -42.80 -42.91
CA VAL A 14 -11.55 -41.42 -42.65
C VAL A 14 -11.42 -41.03 -41.18
N ALA A 15 -11.01 -41.96 -40.29
CA ALA A 15 -11.02 -41.74 -38.85
C ALA A 15 -9.70 -41.16 -38.26
N THR A 16 -8.70 -40.85 -39.08
CA THR A 16 -7.36 -40.41 -38.58
C THR A 16 -7.03 -38.92 -38.82
N PHE A 17 -8.02 -38.10 -39.22
CA PHE A 17 -7.87 -36.63 -39.20
C PHE A 17 -8.48 -35.97 -37.97
N ALA A 18 -8.50 -36.69 -36.84
CA ALA A 18 -8.91 -36.13 -35.58
C ALA A 18 -7.68 -35.67 -34.77
N GLN A 19 -7.58 -34.36 -34.61
CA GLN A 19 -6.93 -33.69 -33.49
C GLN A 19 -5.40 -33.75 -33.38
N THR A 20 -4.70 -33.12 -34.28
CA THR A 20 -3.62 -32.25 -33.83
C THR A 20 -4.20 -30.83 -33.65
N ALA A 21 -5.07 -30.64 -32.66
CA ALA A 21 -5.22 -29.38 -32.02
C ALA A 21 -3.85 -29.14 -31.33
N GLN A 22 -2.93 -28.51 -32.04
CA GLN A 22 -1.79 -27.86 -31.41
C GLN A 22 -2.38 -26.89 -30.40
N ALA A 23 -2.51 -27.35 -29.14
CA ALA A 23 -2.61 -26.43 -28.02
C ALA A 23 -1.33 -25.58 -28.10
N THR A 24 -1.43 -24.42 -28.70
CA THR A 24 -0.47 -23.34 -28.48
C THR A 24 -0.54 -23.06 -27.01
N THR A 25 0.23 -23.79 -26.22
CA THR A 25 0.52 -23.43 -24.83
C THR A 25 1.27 -22.12 -24.95
N HIS A 26 0.54 -21.00 -24.98
CA HIS A 26 1.11 -19.72 -24.66
C HIS A 26 1.67 -19.87 -23.24
N SER A 27 2.96 -20.14 -23.16
CA SER A 27 3.67 -20.16 -21.90
C SER A 27 3.44 -18.80 -21.26
N GLN A 28 2.54 -18.76 -20.27
CA GLN A 28 2.24 -17.52 -19.55
C GLN A 28 3.48 -17.14 -18.74
N LYS A 29 4.12 -16.07 -19.15
CA LYS A 29 5.27 -15.54 -18.41
C LYS A 29 4.78 -14.81 -17.19
N MET A 30 5.17 -15.28 -16.01
CA MET A 30 4.81 -14.70 -14.73
C MET A 30 6.05 -14.12 -14.06
N GLY A 31 5.85 -13.06 -13.27
CA GLY A 31 6.87 -12.43 -12.46
C GLY A 31 6.27 -11.83 -11.20
N TYR A 32 7.10 -11.25 -10.37
CA TYR A 32 6.66 -10.47 -9.23
C TYR A 32 7.46 -9.17 -9.10
N ALA A 33 6.82 -8.15 -8.50
CA ALA A 33 7.43 -6.89 -8.15
C ALA A 33 7.23 -6.62 -6.65
N ASP A 34 8.33 -6.44 -5.93
CA ASP A 34 8.30 -6.08 -4.52
C ASP A 34 8.21 -4.55 -4.38
N TRP A 35 7.03 -4.07 -4.04
CA TRP A 35 6.75 -2.64 -3.88
C TRP A 35 7.56 -2.02 -2.75
N GLU A 36 7.72 -2.71 -1.63
CA GLU A 36 8.45 -2.21 -0.47
C GLU A 36 9.93 -2.03 -0.82
N TYR A 37 10.52 -3.02 -1.51
CA TYR A 37 11.86 -2.91 -2.04
C TYR A 37 11.99 -1.74 -3.03
N ILE A 38 11.08 -1.62 -4.01
CA ILE A 38 11.10 -0.53 -4.99
C ILE A 38 11.06 0.82 -4.27
N PHE A 39 10.13 1.02 -3.34
CA PHE A 39 10.03 2.28 -2.59
C PHE A 39 11.26 2.58 -1.77
N SER A 40 11.84 1.60 -1.08
CA SER A 40 13.04 1.79 -0.27
C SER A 40 14.24 2.31 -1.06
N GLN A 41 14.28 2.04 -2.37
CA GLN A 41 15.32 2.50 -3.28
C GLN A 41 15.02 3.87 -3.92
N MET A 42 13.78 4.35 -3.83
CA MET A 42 13.39 5.63 -4.43
C MET A 42 13.76 6.80 -3.52
N PRO A 43 14.49 7.82 -4.02
CA PRO A 43 14.89 8.98 -3.20
C PRO A 43 13.70 9.77 -2.69
N GLU A 44 12.59 9.81 -3.45
CA GLU A 44 11.36 10.49 -3.04
C GLU A 44 10.73 9.87 -1.78
N PHE A 45 10.94 8.57 -1.54
CA PHE A 45 10.40 7.90 -0.37
C PHE A 45 10.93 8.50 0.95
N LYS A 46 12.22 8.81 1.01
CA LYS A 46 12.82 9.46 2.18
C LYS A 46 12.25 10.87 2.43
N VAL A 47 11.94 11.58 1.35
CA VAL A 47 11.31 12.92 1.44
C VAL A 47 9.88 12.78 1.98
N ILE A 48 9.13 11.80 1.50
CA ILE A 48 7.76 11.50 1.96
C ILE A 48 7.78 11.10 3.43
N GLU A 49 8.65 10.19 3.83
CA GLU A 49 8.80 9.75 5.22
C GLU A 49 9.10 10.95 6.15
N SER A 50 10.04 11.80 5.76
CA SER A 50 10.36 13.02 6.50
C SER A 50 9.18 13.98 6.59
N ALA A 51 8.41 14.14 5.51
CA ALA A 51 7.24 15.02 5.49
C ALA A 51 6.10 14.49 6.39
N ILE A 52 5.87 13.17 6.39
CA ILE A 52 4.89 12.53 7.26
C ILE A 52 5.32 12.67 8.72
N LYS A 53 6.59 12.40 9.03
CA LYS A 53 7.14 12.57 10.37
C LYS A 53 6.98 14.02 10.87
N THR A 54 7.38 15.00 10.06
CA THR A 54 7.27 16.43 10.40
C THR A 54 5.82 16.81 10.69
N HIS A 55 4.86 16.33 9.87
CA HIS A 55 3.45 16.58 10.09
C HIS A 55 2.96 15.95 11.40
N GLY A 56 3.37 14.71 11.69
CA GLY A 56 3.06 14.03 12.96
C GLY A 56 3.62 14.78 14.17
N ASP A 57 4.88 15.25 14.10
CA ASP A 57 5.51 16.04 15.16
C ASP A 57 4.76 17.37 15.41
N GLN A 58 4.29 18.03 14.34
CA GLN A 58 3.47 19.25 14.45
C GLN A 58 2.12 18.99 15.12
N LEU A 59 1.42 17.91 14.72
CA LEU A 59 0.14 17.54 15.33
C LEU A 59 0.33 17.18 16.81
N LYS A 60 1.40 16.46 17.14
CA LYS A 60 1.74 16.14 18.52
C LYS A 60 1.99 17.39 19.34
N ALA A 61 2.77 18.35 18.85
CA ALA A 61 3.05 19.60 19.56
C ALA A 61 1.76 20.42 19.83
N GLN A 62 0.82 20.42 18.86
CA GLN A 62 -0.47 21.09 19.07
C GLN A 62 -1.33 20.37 20.12
N LEU A 63 -1.31 19.04 20.13
CA LEU A 63 -2.01 18.25 21.14
C LEU A 63 -1.42 18.48 22.53
N ASP A 64 -0.11 18.48 22.67
CA ASP A 64 0.59 18.75 23.92
C ASP A 64 0.27 20.16 24.45
N ALA A 65 0.17 21.16 23.56
CA ALA A 65 -0.24 22.52 23.93
C ALA A 65 -1.68 22.57 24.47
N LYS A 66 -2.61 21.84 23.85
CA LYS A 66 -4.01 21.73 24.33
C LYS A 66 -4.10 21.07 25.70
N TYR A 67 -3.35 20.01 25.92
CA TYR A 67 -3.27 19.37 27.25
C TYR A 67 -2.70 20.30 28.30
N LYS A 68 -1.66 21.05 27.98
CA LYS A 68 -1.07 22.05 28.88
C LYS A 68 -2.05 23.15 29.26
N GLU A 69 -2.84 23.62 28.28
CA GLU A 69 -3.89 24.61 28.55
C GLU A 69 -4.95 24.07 29.50
N TYR A 70 -5.44 22.85 29.23
CA TYR A 70 -6.40 22.16 30.08
C TYR A 70 -5.87 22.00 31.52
N ASP A 71 -4.65 21.49 31.69
CA ASP A 71 -4.02 21.28 33.00
C ASP A 71 -3.85 22.58 33.75
N THR A 72 -3.45 23.65 33.08
CA THR A 72 -3.31 24.99 33.70
C THR A 72 -4.65 25.51 34.20
N LYS A 73 -5.71 25.39 33.39
CA LYS A 73 -7.06 25.83 33.77
C LYS A 73 -7.66 24.95 34.86
N LEU A 74 -7.42 23.65 34.83
CA LEU A 74 -7.87 22.71 35.85
C LEU A 74 -7.22 23.03 37.21
N LYS A 75 -5.91 23.27 37.24
CA LYS A 75 -5.21 23.68 38.47
C LYS A 75 -5.73 24.98 39.04
N ALA A 76 -5.96 25.99 38.18
CA ALA A 76 -6.53 27.28 38.60
C ALA A 76 -7.96 27.09 39.15
N TYR A 77 -8.78 26.28 38.54
CA TYR A 77 -10.12 25.93 39.03
C TYR A 77 -10.03 25.26 40.41
N GLN A 78 -9.21 24.19 40.54
CA GLN A 78 -9.07 23.49 41.81
C GLN A 78 -8.60 24.34 42.97
N ALA A 79 -7.70 25.32 42.69
CA ALA A 79 -7.16 26.22 43.72
C ALA A 79 -8.20 27.19 44.27
N SER A 80 -9.26 27.51 43.52
CA SER A 80 -10.24 28.55 43.90
C SER A 80 -11.69 28.08 43.92
N ALA A 81 -11.99 26.84 43.58
CA ALA A 81 -13.35 26.30 43.46
C ALA A 81 -14.18 26.47 44.72
N ALA A 82 -13.59 26.31 45.92
CA ALA A 82 -14.28 26.47 47.21
C ALA A 82 -14.73 27.89 47.52
N THR A 83 -14.11 28.88 46.92
CA THR A 83 -14.39 30.32 47.16
C THR A 83 -15.09 30.98 45.98
N MET A 84 -15.29 30.27 44.87
CA MET A 84 -16.00 30.81 43.71
C MET A 84 -17.51 30.91 43.95
N VAL A 85 -18.12 31.98 43.45
CA VAL A 85 -19.59 32.06 43.33
C VAL A 85 -20.07 31.04 42.28
N ASP A 86 -21.27 30.52 42.48
CA ASP A 86 -21.81 29.40 41.70
C ASP A 86 -21.81 29.66 40.18
N ALA A 87 -22.13 30.86 39.74
CA ALA A 87 -22.11 31.21 38.32
C ALA A 87 -20.71 31.06 37.70
N ILE A 88 -19.68 31.62 38.38
CA ILE A 88 -18.28 31.51 37.90
C ILE A 88 -17.78 30.06 37.93
N ARG A 89 -18.16 29.32 38.98
CA ARG A 89 -17.81 27.90 39.08
C ARG A 89 -18.37 27.12 37.89
N LYS A 90 -19.65 27.31 37.59
CA LYS A 90 -20.32 26.64 36.45
C LYS A 90 -19.67 27.02 35.09
N ASP A 91 -19.30 28.30 34.90
CA ASP A 91 -18.61 28.72 33.69
C ASP A 91 -17.26 28.03 33.52
N ARG A 92 -16.47 27.91 34.61
CA ARG A 92 -15.17 27.20 34.58
C ARG A 92 -15.33 25.70 34.33
N GLU A 93 -16.34 25.07 34.92
CA GLU A 93 -16.64 23.64 34.65
C GLU A 93 -17.03 23.42 33.19
N THR A 94 -17.84 24.34 32.64
CA THR A 94 -18.20 24.29 31.21
C THR A 94 -16.99 24.49 30.31
N GLU A 95 -16.11 25.44 30.62
CA GLU A 95 -14.88 25.68 29.88
C GLU A 95 -13.96 24.44 29.90
N LEU A 96 -13.78 23.81 31.06
CA LEU A 96 -12.97 22.57 31.17
C LEU A 96 -13.57 21.41 30.37
N THR A 97 -14.89 21.28 30.42
CA THR A 97 -15.60 20.26 29.61
C THR A 97 -15.38 20.47 28.11
N GLN A 98 -15.53 21.74 27.65
CA GLN A 98 -15.30 22.08 26.23
C GLN A 98 -13.86 21.84 25.81
N LEU A 99 -12.88 22.15 26.65
CA LEU A 99 -11.47 21.86 26.35
C LEU A 99 -11.21 20.36 26.23
N GLN A 100 -11.82 19.55 27.10
CA GLN A 100 -11.70 18.11 27.06
C GLN A 100 -12.31 17.52 25.77
N GLU A 101 -13.49 17.98 25.38
CA GLU A 101 -14.13 17.60 24.12
C GLU A 101 -13.29 18.04 22.91
N ASN A 102 -12.74 19.26 22.94
CA ASN A 102 -11.85 19.76 21.90
C ASN A 102 -10.56 18.95 21.77
N ILE A 103 -9.99 18.47 22.89
CA ILE A 103 -8.83 17.58 22.88
C ILE A 103 -9.17 16.25 22.22
N GLN A 104 -10.29 15.63 22.61
CA GLN A 104 -10.74 14.36 22.01
C GLN A 104 -11.00 14.51 20.50
N LYS A 105 -11.70 15.58 20.12
CA LYS A 105 -11.93 15.88 18.70
C LYS A 105 -10.62 16.07 17.94
N PHE A 106 -9.70 16.85 18.50
CA PHE A 106 -8.40 17.10 17.87
C PHE A 106 -7.59 15.79 17.69
N GLN A 107 -7.63 14.87 18.65
CA GLN A 107 -6.97 13.55 18.51
C GLN A 107 -7.49 12.78 17.29
N GLN A 108 -8.82 12.75 17.10
CA GLN A 108 -9.43 12.09 15.94
C GLN A 108 -9.08 12.81 14.63
N ASP A 109 -9.17 14.14 14.62
CA ASP A 109 -8.84 14.96 13.45
C ASP A 109 -7.35 14.82 13.08
N ALA A 110 -6.46 14.77 14.07
CA ALA A 110 -5.02 14.58 13.86
C ALA A 110 -4.70 13.22 13.24
N GLN A 111 -5.36 12.17 13.71
CA GLN A 111 -5.20 10.83 13.15
C GLN A 111 -5.66 10.78 11.68
N THR A 112 -6.82 11.36 11.39
CA THR A 112 -7.37 11.48 10.03
C THR A 112 -6.46 12.33 9.14
N SER A 113 -5.94 13.44 9.66
CA SER A 113 -5.02 14.33 8.95
C SER A 113 -3.71 13.63 8.59
N LEU A 114 -3.15 12.85 9.51
CA LEU A 114 -1.92 12.09 9.26
C LEU A 114 -2.14 11.02 8.18
N GLN A 115 -3.24 10.27 8.28
CA GLN A 115 -3.62 9.28 7.27
C GLN A 115 -3.81 9.91 5.89
N LYS A 116 -4.53 11.04 5.85
CA LYS A 116 -4.73 11.77 4.59
C LYS A 116 -3.40 12.25 4.01
N LYS A 117 -2.52 12.83 4.82
CA LYS A 117 -1.19 13.29 4.40
C LYS A 117 -0.38 12.15 3.81
N GLN A 118 -0.41 10.97 4.44
CA GLN A 118 0.26 9.78 3.94
C GLN A 118 -0.30 9.36 2.57
N THR A 119 -1.62 9.27 2.44
CA THR A 119 -2.27 8.92 1.17
C THR A 119 -1.93 9.92 0.07
N ASP A 120 -2.09 11.22 0.32
CA ASP A 120 -1.85 12.28 -0.66
C ASP A 120 -0.41 12.28 -1.19
N LEU A 121 0.56 11.94 -0.34
CA LEU A 121 1.98 11.88 -0.73
C LEU A 121 2.35 10.57 -1.43
N MET A 122 1.73 9.46 -1.03
CA MET A 122 2.06 8.14 -1.58
C MET A 122 1.35 7.84 -2.89
N GLU A 123 0.11 8.32 -3.08
CA GLU A 123 -0.71 8.03 -4.27
C GLU A 123 0.01 8.33 -5.60
N PRO A 124 0.64 9.51 -5.81
CA PRO A 124 1.35 9.79 -7.06
C PRO A 124 2.56 8.87 -7.27
N VAL A 125 3.22 8.42 -6.20
CA VAL A 125 4.36 7.49 -6.29
C VAL A 125 3.85 6.10 -6.64
N PHE A 126 2.76 5.63 -6.03
CA PHE A 126 2.10 4.37 -6.41
C PHE A 126 1.71 4.37 -7.89
N ALA A 127 1.07 5.43 -8.38
CA ALA A 127 0.67 5.53 -9.77
C ALA A 127 1.87 5.44 -10.74
N ARG A 128 2.98 6.09 -10.41
CA ARG A 128 4.21 6.05 -11.22
C ARG A 128 4.83 4.65 -11.22
N VAL A 129 4.93 4.00 -10.06
CA VAL A 129 5.47 2.64 -9.95
C VAL A 129 4.58 1.64 -10.67
N ALA A 130 3.26 1.72 -10.52
CA ALA A 130 2.32 0.88 -11.26
C ALA A 130 2.51 1.00 -12.79
N LYS A 131 2.64 2.24 -13.28
CA LYS A 131 2.92 2.49 -14.70
C LYS A 131 4.25 1.89 -15.15
N ALA A 132 5.30 2.03 -14.36
CA ALA A 132 6.61 1.45 -14.67
C ALA A 132 6.55 -0.09 -14.69
N ILE A 133 5.82 -0.72 -13.77
CA ILE A 133 5.57 -2.17 -13.76
C ILE A 133 4.84 -2.58 -15.04
N GLU A 134 3.80 -1.84 -15.44
CA GLU A 134 3.05 -2.11 -16.67
C GLU A 134 3.96 -2.03 -17.92
N GLU A 135 4.78 -0.99 -18.03
CA GLU A 135 5.72 -0.82 -19.14
C GLU A 135 6.75 -1.95 -19.18
N VAL A 136 7.39 -2.26 -18.07
CA VAL A 136 8.35 -3.38 -17.96
C VAL A 136 7.69 -4.71 -18.33
N SER A 137 6.44 -4.91 -17.90
CA SER A 137 5.70 -6.13 -18.18
C SER A 137 5.43 -6.30 -19.67
N LYS A 138 4.99 -5.25 -20.33
CA LYS A 138 4.74 -5.24 -21.80
C LYS A 138 6.02 -5.45 -22.59
N GLU A 139 7.09 -4.74 -22.24
CA GLU A 139 8.37 -4.82 -22.93
C GLU A 139 9.02 -6.20 -22.83
N ASN A 140 8.79 -6.91 -21.73
CA ASN A 140 9.39 -8.22 -21.47
C ASN A 140 8.41 -9.38 -21.68
N GLY A 141 7.18 -9.13 -22.13
CA GLY A 141 6.19 -10.17 -22.45
C GLY A 141 5.65 -10.92 -21.23
N TYR A 142 5.57 -10.27 -20.08
CA TYR A 142 4.90 -10.83 -18.89
C TYR A 142 3.39 -10.81 -19.07
N THR A 143 2.74 -11.90 -18.70
CA THR A 143 1.27 -12.03 -18.70
C THR A 143 0.71 -11.58 -17.35
N PHE A 144 1.41 -11.90 -16.24
CA PHE A 144 1.02 -11.54 -14.88
C PHE A 144 2.23 -11.09 -14.07
N ILE A 145 2.02 -10.05 -13.28
CA ILE A 145 2.94 -9.63 -12.24
C ILE A 145 2.20 -9.64 -10.91
N PHE A 146 2.77 -10.35 -9.95
CA PHE A 146 2.23 -10.47 -8.60
C PHE A 146 2.98 -9.54 -7.65
N THR A 147 2.33 -9.17 -6.54
CA THR A 147 3.05 -8.61 -5.39
C THR A 147 3.32 -9.73 -4.38
N PRO A 148 4.53 -9.89 -3.86
CA PRO A 148 4.82 -10.90 -2.86
C PRO A 148 4.18 -10.57 -1.50
N ARG A 149 3.98 -9.28 -1.21
CA ARG A 149 3.38 -8.78 0.03
C ARG A 149 2.56 -7.51 -0.21
N ILE A 150 1.63 -7.24 0.71
CA ILE A 150 0.87 -6.00 0.72
C ILE A 150 1.70 -4.96 1.48
N VAL A 151 1.86 -3.76 0.93
CA VAL A 151 2.59 -2.66 1.59
C VAL A 151 1.96 -2.37 2.95
N GLY A 152 2.75 -2.51 4.03
CA GLY A 152 2.28 -2.40 5.41
C GLY A 152 1.37 -3.53 5.88
N GLY A 153 1.32 -4.66 5.14
CA GLY A 153 0.48 -5.83 5.43
C GLY A 153 1.27 -7.14 5.46
N GLY A 154 0.54 -8.26 5.29
CA GLY A 154 1.12 -9.61 5.28
C GLY A 154 1.60 -10.06 3.91
N ASP A 155 2.24 -11.25 3.90
CA ASP A 155 2.67 -11.92 2.69
C ASP A 155 1.47 -12.41 1.86
N VAL A 156 1.52 -12.20 0.55
CA VAL A 156 0.55 -12.70 -0.43
C VAL A 156 1.06 -14.00 -1.05
N LEU A 157 2.35 -14.05 -1.34
CA LEU A 157 3.02 -15.24 -1.86
C LEU A 157 3.83 -15.89 -0.74
N LEU A 158 3.53 -17.15 -0.43
CA LEU A 158 4.26 -17.92 0.59
C LEU A 158 5.66 -18.34 0.14
N TYR A 159 5.86 -18.48 -1.16
CA TYR A 159 7.14 -18.82 -1.79
C TYR A 159 7.22 -18.20 -3.19
N TYR A 160 8.37 -17.70 -3.54
CA TYR A 160 8.71 -17.18 -4.87
C TYR A 160 10.21 -17.32 -5.12
N ASP A 161 10.58 -17.61 -6.36
CA ASP A 161 11.96 -17.74 -6.80
C ASP A 161 12.45 -16.37 -7.32
N GLU A 162 13.61 -15.92 -6.87
CA GLU A 162 14.19 -14.61 -7.21
C GLU A 162 14.36 -14.37 -8.72
N LYS A 163 14.53 -15.44 -9.49
CA LYS A 163 14.64 -15.32 -10.97
C LYS A 163 13.41 -14.69 -11.62
N TYR A 164 12.26 -14.67 -10.92
CA TYR A 164 11.02 -14.04 -11.40
C TYR A 164 10.84 -12.60 -10.89
N ASN A 165 11.82 -12.05 -10.15
CA ASN A 165 11.80 -10.71 -9.62
C ASN A 165 12.06 -9.68 -10.71
N ILE A 166 11.10 -8.79 -10.96
CA ILE A 166 11.26 -7.68 -11.91
C ILE A 166 11.53 -6.33 -11.25
N SER A 167 11.62 -6.28 -9.93
CA SER A 167 11.78 -5.01 -9.19
C SER A 167 13.00 -4.21 -9.65
N ALA A 168 14.12 -4.89 -9.95
CA ALA A 168 15.32 -4.26 -10.48
C ALA A 168 15.10 -3.64 -11.88
N LEU A 169 14.26 -4.26 -12.73
CA LEU A 169 13.90 -3.71 -14.05
C LEU A 169 13.04 -2.46 -13.89
N VAL A 170 12.11 -2.47 -12.91
CA VAL A 170 11.26 -1.33 -12.58
C VAL A 170 12.12 -0.15 -12.08
N LEU A 171 13.08 -0.40 -11.18
CA LEU A 171 14.00 0.63 -10.70
C LEU A 171 14.85 1.25 -11.82
N LYS A 172 15.28 0.45 -12.78
CA LYS A 172 15.99 0.94 -13.97
C LYS A 172 15.17 1.93 -14.81
N LYS A 173 13.84 1.77 -14.87
CA LYS A 173 12.94 2.73 -15.52
C LYS A 173 12.97 4.11 -14.87
N PHE A 174 13.27 4.18 -13.57
CA PHE A 174 13.48 5.42 -12.83
C PHE A 174 14.93 5.92 -12.86
N GLY A 175 15.83 5.23 -13.58
CA GLY A 175 17.26 5.55 -13.58
C GLY A 175 17.97 5.19 -12.27
N ILE A 176 17.36 4.33 -11.45
CA ILE A 176 17.91 3.91 -10.16
C ILE A 176 18.66 2.59 -10.36
N THR A 177 19.93 2.57 -9.94
CA THR A 177 20.70 1.32 -9.88
C THR A 177 20.35 0.59 -8.61
N PRO A 178 19.78 -0.64 -8.69
CA PRO A 178 19.41 -1.40 -7.50
C PRO A 178 20.64 -1.69 -6.63
N THR A 179 20.50 -1.55 -5.32
CA THR A 179 21.54 -1.94 -4.37
C THR A 179 21.28 -3.38 -3.91
N GLU A 180 22.25 -4.25 -4.08
CA GLU A 180 22.17 -5.70 -3.80
C GLU A 180 21.85 -6.02 -2.31
N ALA A 181 22.10 -5.06 -1.41
CA ALA A 181 21.95 -5.22 0.04
C ALA A 181 20.51 -5.24 0.58
N ALA A 182 19.50 -5.08 -0.26
CA ALA A 182 18.10 -4.93 0.16
C ALA A 182 17.15 -6.01 -0.41
N LEU A 183 17.66 -7.09 -0.98
CA LEU A 183 16.82 -8.23 -1.31
C LEU A 183 16.51 -8.98 -0.02
N PRO A 184 15.23 -9.06 0.41
CA PRO A 184 14.89 -9.90 1.55
C PRO A 184 15.18 -11.36 1.19
N LYS A 185 15.95 -12.03 2.06
CA LYS A 185 16.22 -13.47 1.95
C LYS A 185 14.96 -14.26 2.29
#